data_892f02e71cf902836cb018326c4b66af
#
_entry.id   892f02e71cf902836cb018326c4b66af
#
_cell.length_a   1.000
_cell.length_b   1.000
_cell.length_c   1.000
_cell.angle_alpha   90.00
_cell.angle_beta   90.00
_cell.angle_gamma   90.00
#
_symmetry.space_group_name_H-M   'P 1'
#
loop_
_entity.id
_entity.type
_entity.pdbx_description
1 polymer ?
#
loop_
_entity_poly.entity_id
_entity_poly.type
_entity_poly.pdbx_seq_one_letter_code
_entity_poly.pdbx_strand_id
1 'polypeptide(L)'
;MTTSPGTRSASALSRLGAAAAASLLLLALAGCTRPQTAAAVAVRTQTLLIGNAAEPADLDPQAITAFTDANVVYALFEPLTWIDEKTVQPVPAAAASWDVSPDGLVYTFHLRPEGRWSDGKPVTADDFVWSYRRILTPAFASSYSYMLWPIKNAQAYNAGQITDFSRVGVKALDPLTLQITLEKPTPYLPSLAAHQTWLPVPRQVIEKFGPYDRRNTAWTRPGNLVGNGAFVLKEWSPDARIVVEKNPQYRDAAHVRLQRIIFFPIENGEAEENAFRAGQLDLTYGLPSAKIALYRREHPEELRVESRLATYWLFINVARPPLDNAKLRRALALAVDRTAISRDVLAGSRAPVHSLTPPDCAGYTCRAGIPDDFAAARRLLAEAGYPGGRGLPTFEVQSYASEGSLRVLEAIQSMWVRELGVHITIAQLEQRTLYHNQRTKNYTIAFSGWIADYADPSTFLDTLVTDNGSNYAGWSDPAYDRLIAAAGSTADNARRYELFQQAEAILLEQAPLIPLFTGEQTYLVRPEVRNWHPSPLGFMDFRKVWLGNR
;
A
#
# COMPACT_ATOMS: atom_id res chain seq x y z
N MET A 1 -61.59 56.78 -65.36
CA MET A 1 -60.63 57.40 -64.45
C MET A 1 -60.22 56.28 -63.46
N THR A 2 -59.10 55.75 -63.69
CA THR A 2 -58.60 54.55 -63.01
C THR A 2 -57.41 54.95 -62.10
N THR A 3 -57.51 54.66 -60.80
CA THR A 3 -56.36 54.82 -59.90
C THR A 3 -55.90 53.45 -59.45
N SER A 4 -54.64 53.16 -59.68
CA SER A 4 -53.89 51.99 -59.30
C SER A 4 -53.53 52.00 -57.81
N PRO A 5 -53.56 50.92 -57.07
CA PRO A 5 -52.99 50.86 -55.70
C PRO A 5 -51.56 50.25 -55.72
N GLY A 6 -50.70 50.92 -54.97
CA GLY A 6 -49.26 50.73 -54.96
C GLY A 6 -48.77 49.46 -54.16
N THR A 7 -47.66 49.03 -54.68
CA THR A 7 -46.81 47.97 -54.15
C THR A 7 -46.01 48.38 -52.88
N ARG A 8 -46.45 48.09 -51.70
CA ARG A 8 -45.66 48.26 -50.45
C ARG A 8 -45.80 47.15 -49.41
N SER A 9 -45.73 45.88 -49.77
CA SER A 9 -45.79 44.84 -48.74
C SER A 9 -44.70 43.73 -48.80
N ALA A 10 -43.86 43.70 -49.83
CA ALA A 10 -42.86 42.66 -50.01
C ALA A 10 -41.55 42.82 -49.20
N SER A 11 -41.20 44.08 -48.78
CA SER A 11 -39.91 44.36 -48.12
C SER A 11 -39.93 44.12 -46.57
N ALA A 12 -41.07 44.08 -45.95
CA ALA A 12 -41.17 43.85 -44.47
C ALA A 12 -41.08 42.38 -44.10
N LEU A 13 -41.66 41.50 -44.90
CA LEU A 13 -41.62 40.03 -44.67
C LEU A 13 -40.22 39.43 -44.91
N SER A 14 -39.45 39.95 -45.86
CA SER A 14 -38.06 39.49 -46.11
C SER A 14 -37.09 39.89 -44.97
N ARG A 15 -37.30 41.01 -44.33
CA ARG A 15 -36.47 41.46 -43.19
C ARG A 15 -36.80 40.73 -41.91
N LEU A 16 -38.04 40.33 -41.67
CA LEU A 16 -38.43 39.50 -40.53
C LEU A 16 -37.93 38.07 -40.68
N GLY A 17 -37.92 37.50 -41.87
CA GLY A 17 -37.35 36.19 -42.14
C GLY A 17 -35.83 36.13 -41.96
N ALA A 18 -35.10 37.16 -42.37
CA ALA A 18 -33.65 37.25 -42.20
C ALA A 18 -33.25 37.46 -40.72
N ALA A 19 -34.03 38.24 -39.96
CA ALA A 19 -33.80 38.41 -38.53
C ALA A 19 -34.11 37.14 -37.72
N ALA A 20 -35.16 36.38 -38.06
CA ALA A 20 -35.47 35.10 -37.43
C ALA A 20 -34.42 34.02 -37.76
N ALA A 21 -33.92 33.98 -38.99
CA ALA A 21 -32.86 33.05 -39.39
C ALA A 21 -31.52 33.37 -38.69
N ALA A 22 -31.18 34.65 -38.55
CA ALA A 22 -29.99 35.08 -37.80
C ALA A 22 -30.09 34.79 -36.30
N SER A 23 -31.27 34.94 -35.70
CA SER A 23 -31.51 34.58 -34.28
C SER A 23 -31.47 33.08 -34.05
N LEU A 24 -31.95 32.27 -34.98
CA LEU A 24 -31.84 30.79 -34.91
C LEU A 24 -30.39 30.32 -35.13
N LEU A 25 -29.60 30.98 -35.95
CA LEU A 25 -28.18 30.67 -36.14
C LEU A 25 -27.34 31.07 -34.90
N LEU A 26 -27.67 32.17 -34.24
CA LEU A 26 -27.04 32.62 -33.00
C LEU A 26 -27.41 31.69 -31.81
N LEU A 27 -28.63 31.16 -31.75
CA LEU A 27 -29.07 30.17 -30.77
C LEU A 27 -28.41 28.80 -31.06
N ALA A 28 -28.18 28.39 -32.30
CA ALA A 28 -27.47 27.17 -32.65
C ALA A 28 -25.97 27.24 -32.35
N LEU A 29 -25.34 28.44 -32.43
CA LEU A 29 -23.94 28.65 -32.04
C LEU A 29 -23.75 28.73 -30.52
N ALA A 30 -24.77 29.12 -29.74
CA ALA A 30 -24.74 29.12 -28.29
C ALA A 30 -25.01 27.73 -27.69
N GLY A 31 -25.53 26.75 -28.46
CA GLY A 31 -25.94 25.44 -28.02
C GLY A 31 -24.86 24.35 -28.05
N CYS A 32 -23.65 24.62 -28.56
CA CYS A 32 -22.58 23.61 -28.70
C CYS A 32 -21.40 23.75 -27.72
N THR A 33 -21.63 24.25 -26.51
CA THR A 33 -20.65 23.98 -25.44
C THR A 33 -20.86 22.56 -25.00
N ARG A 34 -20.00 21.63 -25.44
CA ARG A 34 -19.95 20.29 -24.83
C ARG A 34 -19.90 20.45 -23.31
N PRO A 35 -20.76 19.78 -22.56
CA PRO A 35 -20.69 19.84 -21.11
C PRO A 35 -19.25 19.44 -20.70
N GLN A 36 -18.58 20.32 -19.96
CA GLN A 36 -17.23 20.04 -19.51
C GLN A 36 -17.28 18.86 -18.54
N THR A 37 -16.42 17.89 -18.75
CA THR A 37 -16.27 16.76 -17.81
C THR A 37 -15.81 17.28 -16.45
N ALA A 38 -16.09 16.54 -15.38
CA ALA A 38 -15.61 16.88 -14.02
C ALA A 38 -14.09 17.05 -14.01
N ALA A 39 -13.35 16.18 -14.71
CA ALA A 39 -11.89 16.25 -14.84
C ALA A 39 -11.42 17.54 -15.55
N ALA A 40 -12.14 18.04 -16.57
CA ALA A 40 -11.79 19.32 -17.23
C ALA A 40 -12.01 20.54 -16.32
N VAL A 41 -13.00 20.49 -15.43
CA VAL A 41 -13.21 21.51 -14.38
C VAL A 41 -12.15 21.38 -13.30
N ALA A 42 -11.79 20.16 -12.94
CA ALA A 42 -10.81 19.80 -11.91
C ALA A 42 -9.44 20.46 -12.15
N VAL A 43 -8.96 20.48 -13.40
CA VAL A 43 -7.68 21.15 -13.76
C VAL A 43 -7.69 22.64 -13.39
N ARG A 44 -8.78 23.35 -13.67
CA ARG A 44 -8.88 24.80 -13.37
C ARG A 44 -8.99 25.09 -11.89
N THR A 45 -9.69 24.21 -11.15
CA THR A 45 -9.91 24.37 -9.71
C THR A 45 -8.85 23.69 -8.86
N GLN A 46 -7.86 23.04 -9.48
CA GLN A 46 -6.86 22.21 -8.81
C GLN A 46 -7.51 21.21 -7.82
N THR A 47 -8.58 20.55 -8.29
CA THR A 47 -9.35 19.55 -7.53
C THR A 47 -9.04 18.17 -8.08
N LEU A 48 -8.36 17.32 -7.32
CA LEU A 48 -8.02 15.95 -7.73
C LEU A 48 -9.18 15.00 -7.40
N LEU A 49 -9.63 14.22 -8.40
CA LEU A 49 -10.74 13.27 -8.31
C LEU A 49 -10.19 11.84 -8.29
N ILE A 50 -10.26 11.16 -7.15
CA ILE A 50 -9.62 9.86 -6.90
C ILE A 50 -10.64 8.77 -6.59
N GLY A 51 -10.54 7.61 -7.25
CA GLY A 51 -11.14 6.37 -6.78
C GLY A 51 -10.40 5.81 -5.57
N ASN A 52 -11.10 5.41 -4.52
CA ASN A 52 -10.53 4.92 -3.26
C ASN A 52 -10.93 3.47 -2.94
N ALA A 53 -11.41 2.72 -3.89
CA ALA A 53 -11.92 1.36 -3.80
C ALA A 53 -13.02 1.17 -2.75
N ALA A 54 -12.75 1.46 -1.47
CA ALA A 54 -13.71 1.21 -0.38
C ALA A 54 -13.88 2.44 0.52
N GLU A 55 -15.01 2.46 1.22
CA GLU A 55 -15.29 3.43 2.28
C GLU A 55 -14.29 3.23 3.43
N PRO A 56 -13.60 4.27 3.91
CA PRO A 56 -12.77 4.18 5.11
C PRO A 56 -13.57 3.79 6.35
N ALA A 57 -13.03 2.85 7.13
CA ALA A 57 -13.65 2.45 8.39
C ALA A 57 -13.54 3.55 9.45
N ASP A 58 -12.41 4.25 9.49
CA ASP A 58 -12.13 5.41 10.36
C ASP A 58 -11.02 6.28 9.73
N LEU A 59 -10.79 7.45 10.30
CA LEU A 59 -9.68 8.35 9.97
C LEU A 59 -8.74 8.58 11.18
N ASP A 60 -8.85 7.75 12.21
CA ASP A 60 -7.88 7.69 13.31
C ASP A 60 -6.64 6.90 12.88
N PRO A 61 -5.47 7.54 12.68
CA PRO A 61 -4.26 6.87 12.17
C PRO A 61 -3.83 5.64 12.98
N GLN A 62 -4.18 5.62 14.26
CA GLN A 62 -3.78 4.58 15.20
C GLN A 62 -4.76 3.41 15.28
N ALA A 63 -5.94 3.55 14.65
CA ALA A 63 -7.01 2.55 14.65
C ALA A 63 -7.18 1.82 13.31
N ILE A 64 -6.72 2.42 12.20
CA ILE A 64 -6.90 1.91 10.84
C ILE A 64 -5.89 0.82 10.49
N THR A 65 -6.28 -0.03 9.53
CA THR A 65 -5.43 -1.11 9.01
C THR A 65 -5.45 -1.24 7.48
N ALA A 66 -6.40 -0.57 6.81
CA ALA A 66 -6.55 -0.66 5.36
C ALA A 66 -5.83 0.48 4.63
N PHE A 67 -5.32 0.21 3.44
CA PHE A 67 -4.73 1.24 2.57
C PHE A 67 -5.73 2.31 2.16
N THR A 68 -7.00 1.95 2.00
CA THR A 68 -8.09 2.88 1.67
C THR A 68 -8.32 3.94 2.74
N ASP A 69 -8.16 3.55 4.02
CA ASP A 69 -8.18 4.49 5.14
C ASP A 69 -6.92 5.37 5.14
N ALA A 70 -5.74 4.74 4.97
CA ALA A 70 -4.44 5.40 5.00
C ALA A 70 -4.30 6.46 3.90
N ASN A 71 -4.88 6.25 2.70
CA ASN A 71 -4.86 7.24 1.62
C ASN A 71 -5.41 8.59 2.07
N VAL A 72 -6.55 8.59 2.77
CA VAL A 72 -7.15 9.83 3.29
C VAL A 72 -6.33 10.37 4.46
N VAL A 73 -5.85 9.50 5.35
CA VAL A 73 -5.07 9.87 6.52
C VAL A 73 -3.76 10.58 6.14
N TYR A 74 -3.05 10.13 5.09
CA TYR A 74 -1.82 10.79 4.63
C TYR A 74 -2.05 12.16 3.95
N ALA A 75 -3.26 12.48 3.54
CA ALA A 75 -3.61 13.85 3.18
C ALA A 75 -3.77 14.76 4.41
N LEU A 76 -4.27 14.20 5.53
CA LEU A 76 -4.63 14.92 6.75
C LEU A 76 -3.50 15.06 7.77
N PHE A 77 -2.51 14.16 7.75
CA PHE A 77 -1.41 14.10 8.72
C PHE A 77 -0.04 14.02 8.06
N GLU A 78 0.97 14.55 8.74
CA GLU A 78 2.37 14.47 8.33
C GLU A 78 3.18 13.66 9.37
N PRO A 79 3.91 12.59 8.95
CA PRO A 79 4.76 11.79 9.83
C PRO A 79 6.09 12.50 10.16
N LEU A 80 6.90 11.90 11.06
CA LEU A 80 8.27 12.37 11.35
C LEU A 80 9.15 12.40 10.11
N THR A 81 9.09 11.33 9.32
CA THR A 81 9.83 11.13 8.07
C THR A 81 8.85 10.76 6.97
N TRP A 82 9.28 10.86 5.73
CA TRP A 82 8.57 10.35 4.57
C TRP A 82 9.44 9.36 3.81
N ILE A 83 8.85 8.57 2.93
CA ILE A 83 9.60 7.67 2.04
C ILE A 83 9.69 8.31 0.66
N ASP A 84 10.91 8.53 0.19
CA ASP A 84 11.13 8.97 -1.18
C ASP A 84 10.66 7.89 -2.15
N GLU A 85 9.83 8.27 -3.08
CA GLU A 85 9.14 7.35 -3.99
C GLU A 85 10.07 6.65 -5.00
N LYS A 86 11.27 7.18 -5.24
CA LYS A 86 12.24 6.63 -6.20
C LYS A 86 13.33 5.80 -5.54
N THR A 87 13.89 6.33 -4.44
CA THR A 87 15.01 5.69 -3.73
C THR A 87 14.55 4.75 -2.63
N VAL A 88 13.26 4.82 -2.26
CA VAL A 88 12.66 4.09 -1.13
C VAL A 88 13.39 4.37 0.21
N GLN A 89 14.13 5.49 0.28
CA GLN A 89 14.85 5.90 1.47
C GLN A 89 14.02 6.89 2.30
N PRO A 90 14.17 6.88 3.64
CA PRO A 90 13.52 7.86 4.49
C PRO A 90 14.09 9.26 4.25
N VAL A 91 13.20 10.24 4.11
CA VAL A 91 13.51 11.66 3.94
C VAL A 91 12.82 12.51 5.01
N PRO A 92 13.32 13.71 5.34
CA PRO A 92 12.70 14.61 6.31
C PRO A 92 11.25 14.98 5.98
N ALA A 93 10.38 14.97 7.02
CA ALA A 93 9.00 15.47 6.93
C ALA A 93 8.70 16.43 8.12
N ALA A 94 7.92 16.03 9.12
CA ALA A 94 7.73 16.85 10.33
C ALA A 94 9.03 17.04 11.11
N ALA A 95 9.93 16.04 11.09
CA ALA A 95 11.32 16.22 11.51
C ALA A 95 12.14 16.82 10.34
N ALA A 96 12.97 17.82 10.65
CA ALA A 96 13.93 18.41 9.72
C ALA A 96 15.17 17.54 9.52
N SER A 97 15.57 16.83 10.58
CA SER A 97 16.70 15.91 10.63
C SER A 97 16.59 14.97 11.82
N TRP A 98 17.50 14.00 11.87
CA TRP A 98 17.67 13.14 13.05
C TRP A 98 19.13 12.75 13.22
N ASP A 99 19.53 12.52 14.48
CA ASP A 99 20.83 11.99 14.87
C ASP A 99 20.66 10.57 15.40
N VAL A 100 21.71 9.76 15.24
CA VAL A 100 21.75 8.38 15.73
C VAL A 100 22.99 8.19 16.59
N SER A 101 22.83 7.61 17.79
CA SER A 101 23.96 7.28 18.64
C SER A 101 24.87 6.21 17.99
N PRO A 102 26.17 6.16 18.36
CA PRO A 102 27.11 5.22 17.75
C PRO A 102 26.73 3.74 17.90
N ASP A 103 25.99 3.40 18.97
CA ASP A 103 25.47 2.06 19.22
C ASP A 103 24.15 1.76 18.48
N GLY A 104 23.57 2.74 17.76
CA GLY A 104 22.32 2.62 17.04
C GLY A 104 21.07 2.53 17.92
N LEU A 105 21.18 2.81 19.23
CA LEU A 105 20.09 2.65 20.18
C LEU A 105 19.30 3.91 20.45
N VAL A 106 19.84 5.09 20.17
CA VAL A 106 19.17 6.37 20.46
C VAL A 106 19.05 7.17 19.18
N TYR A 107 17.82 7.52 18.83
CA TYR A 107 17.48 8.44 17.74
C TYR A 107 16.97 9.74 18.33
N THR A 108 17.49 10.87 17.86
CA THR A 108 17.05 12.20 18.26
C THR A 108 16.53 12.93 17.04
N PHE A 109 15.21 13.11 16.96
CA PHE A 109 14.54 13.80 15.87
C PHE A 109 14.39 15.28 16.19
N HIS A 110 14.80 16.14 15.27
CA HIS A 110 14.70 17.60 15.36
C HIS A 110 13.48 18.06 14.56
N LEU A 111 12.40 18.45 15.25
CA LEU A 111 11.15 18.87 14.61
C LEU A 111 11.30 20.25 13.96
N ARG A 112 10.50 20.48 12.91
CA ARG A 112 10.44 21.80 12.25
C ARG A 112 9.67 22.79 13.11
N PRO A 113 10.22 23.98 13.39
CA PRO A 113 9.55 24.99 14.20
C PRO A 113 8.29 25.57 13.55
N GLU A 114 8.14 25.43 12.21
CA GLU A 114 6.97 25.87 11.44
C GLU A 114 5.82 24.86 11.52
N GLY A 115 6.02 23.65 12.08
CA GLY A 115 4.99 22.62 12.21
C GLY A 115 3.76 23.14 12.97
N ARG A 116 2.57 23.03 12.34
CA ARG A 116 1.29 23.48 12.91
C ARG A 116 0.20 22.45 12.71
N TRP A 117 -0.62 22.32 13.71
CA TRP A 117 -1.94 21.73 13.60
C TRP A 117 -2.85 22.62 12.75
N SER A 118 -3.88 22.07 12.15
CA SER A 118 -4.84 22.83 11.31
C SER A 118 -5.68 23.85 12.12
N ASP A 119 -5.65 23.78 13.47
CA ASP A 119 -6.21 24.79 14.38
C ASP A 119 -5.21 25.93 14.70
N GLY A 120 -4.02 25.91 14.10
CA GLY A 120 -2.96 26.92 14.23
C GLY A 120 -1.99 26.70 15.39
N LYS A 121 -2.23 25.73 16.27
CA LYS A 121 -1.31 25.42 17.37
C LYS A 121 -0.02 24.78 16.86
N PRO A 122 1.12 24.96 17.55
CA PRO A 122 2.37 24.29 17.18
C PRO A 122 2.25 22.77 17.34
N VAL A 123 2.92 22.02 16.46
CA VAL A 123 3.17 20.58 16.63
C VAL A 123 4.47 20.45 17.42
N THR A 124 4.44 19.69 18.50
CA THR A 124 5.57 19.56 19.44
C THR A 124 5.98 18.10 19.65
N ALA A 125 7.16 17.89 20.23
CA ALA A 125 7.64 16.57 20.61
C ALA A 125 6.70 15.88 21.62
N ASP A 126 6.03 16.64 22.50
CA ASP A 126 5.04 16.10 23.44
C ASP A 126 3.82 15.51 22.73
N ASP A 127 3.42 16.05 21.56
CA ASP A 127 2.34 15.48 20.77
C ASP A 127 2.68 14.06 20.28
N PHE A 128 3.92 13.81 19.88
CA PHE A 128 4.40 12.48 19.50
C PHE A 128 4.49 11.54 20.71
N VAL A 129 5.06 12.00 21.83
CA VAL A 129 5.13 11.21 23.08
C VAL A 129 3.74 10.77 23.53
N TRP A 130 2.78 11.68 23.52
CA TRP A 130 1.41 11.39 23.90
C TRP A 130 0.74 10.42 22.91
N SER A 131 0.97 10.59 21.61
CA SER A 131 0.44 9.73 20.56
C SER A 131 0.96 8.30 20.68
N TYR A 132 2.25 8.14 20.97
CA TYR A 132 2.85 6.81 21.16
C TYR A 132 2.38 6.14 22.46
N ARG A 133 2.14 6.91 23.52
CA ARG A 133 1.45 6.40 24.70
C ARG A 133 0.06 5.87 24.35
N ARG A 134 -0.72 6.62 23.56
CA ARG A 134 -2.08 6.26 23.21
C ARG A 134 -2.15 4.94 22.44
N ILE A 135 -1.37 4.80 21.36
CA ILE A 135 -1.39 3.58 20.55
C ILE A 135 -0.87 2.35 21.29
N LEU A 136 0.07 2.55 22.22
CA LEU A 136 0.64 1.47 23.04
C LEU A 136 -0.24 1.13 24.26
N THR A 137 -1.22 1.94 24.62
CA THR A 137 -2.13 1.66 25.75
C THR A 137 -2.92 0.37 25.46
N PRO A 138 -2.88 -0.66 26.37
CA PRO A 138 -3.56 -1.93 26.14
C PRO A 138 -5.05 -1.79 25.82
N ALA A 139 -5.76 -0.90 26.51
CA ALA A 139 -7.19 -0.67 26.32
C ALA A 139 -7.54 -0.07 24.95
N PHE A 140 -6.62 0.62 24.28
CA PHE A 140 -6.81 1.11 22.91
C PHE A 140 -6.86 -0.02 21.89
N ALA A 141 -6.19 -1.15 22.15
CA ALA A 141 -6.19 -2.38 21.36
C ALA A 141 -5.88 -2.15 19.86
N SER A 142 -4.86 -1.32 19.55
CA SER A 142 -4.42 -1.14 18.17
C SER A 142 -3.83 -2.42 17.60
N SER A 143 -4.33 -2.85 16.43
CA SER A 143 -3.81 -4.03 15.73
C SER A 143 -2.37 -3.84 15.23
N TYR A 144 -1.94 -2.59 15.07
CA TYR A 144 -0.60 -2.20 14.59
C TYR A 144 0.32 -1.65 15.69
N SER A 145 -0.02 -1.82 16.98
CA SER A 145 0.85 -1.38 18.10
C SER A 145 2.26 -1.96 18.02
N TYR A 146 2.42 -3.16 17.44
CA TYR A 146 3.70 -3.84 17.27
C TYR A 146 4.71 -3.04 16.43
N MET A 147 4.26 -2.13 15.57
CA MET A 147 5.13 -1.25 14.80
C MET A 147 5.97 -0.30 15.69
N LEU A 148 5.57 -0.10 16.94
CA LEU A 148 6.31 0.70 17.92
C LEU A 148 7.12 -0.16 18.91
N TRP A 149 7.04 -1.49 18.84
CA TRP A 149 7.77 -2.37 19.78
C TRP A 149 9.30 -2.28 19.71
N PRO A 150 9.93 -1.82 18.60
CA PRO A 150 11.36 -1.49 18.66
C PRO A 150 11.74 -0.46 19.74
N ILE A 151 10.81 0.41 20.17
CA ILE A 151 11.03 1.36 21.28
C ILE A 151 11.20 0.57 22.58
N LYS A 152 12.19 0.92 23.35
CA LYS A 152 12.51 0.31 24.66
C LYS A 152 11.27 0.24 25.55
N ASN A 153 10.99 -0.95 26.11
CA ASN A 153 9.84 -1.24 26.96
C ASN A 153 8.45 -1.05 26.32
N ALA A 154 8.36 -0.73 25.02
CA ALA A 154 7.06 -0.50 24.37
C ALA A 154 6.20 -1.77 24.33
N GLN A 155 6.79 -2.92 23.99
CA GLN A 155 6.08 -4.21 23.99
C GLN A 155 5.58 -4.58 25.39
N ALA A 156 6.43 -4.42 26.41
CA ALA A 156 6.06 -4.72 27.80
C ALA A 156 4.94 -3.80 28.32
N TYR A 157 4.96 -2.52 27.93
CA TYR A 157 3.89 -1.58 28.23
C TYR A 157 2.58 -1.96 27.51
N ASN A 158 2.67 -2.26 26.22
CA ASN A 158 1.50 -2.68 25.42
C ASN A 158 0.89 -4.00 25.91
N ALA A 159 1.70 -4.90 26.47
CA ALA A 159 1.24 -6.15 27.10
C ALA A 159 0.71 -5.96 28.55
N GLY A 160 0.73 -4.74 29.10
CA GLY A 160 0.31 -4.44 30.46
C GLY A 160 1.28 -4.91 31.56
N GLN A 161 2.48 -5.38 31.18
CA GLN A 161 3.53 -5.81 32.14
C GLN A 161 4.20 -4.60 32.81
N ILE A 162 4.21 -3.47 32.14
CA ILE A 162 4.64 -2.17 32.66
C ILE A 162 3.45 -1.21 32.56
N THR A 163 3.09 -0.55 33.63
CA THR A 163 1.98 0.42 33.67
C THR A 163 2.46 1.88 33.63
N ASP A 164 3.71 2.13 34.02
CA ASP A 164 4.33 3.46 33.97
C ASP A 164 4.95 3.73 32.60
N PHE A 165 4.28 4.60 31.80
CA PHE A 165 4.74 4.98 30.48
C PHE A 165 6.10 5.73 30.49
N SER A 166 6.49 6.36 31.60
CA SER A 166 7.78 7.04 31.70
C SER A 166 8.99 6.11 31.52
N ARG A 167 8.77 4.79 31.65
CA ARG A 167 9.77 3.74 31.39
C ARG A 167 9.91 3.35 29.92
N VAL A 168 8.96 3.77 29.08
CA VAL A 168 9.03 3.57 27.63
C VAL A 168 10.05 4.54 27.04
N GLY A 169 10.86 4.07 26.11
CA GLY A 169 12.01 4.79 25.55
C GLY A 169 11.63 5.95 24.63
N VAL A 170 10.65 6.79 24.99
CA VAL A 170 10.28 7.97 24.20
C VAL A 170 10.17 9.19 25.10
N LYS A 171 10.81 10.31 24.71
CA LYS A 171 10.86 11.55 25.51
C LYS A 171 10.86 12.78 24.62
N ALA A 172 10.15 13.82 25.03
CA ALA A 172 10.40 15.19 24.58
C ALA A 172 11.53 15.79 25.45
N LEU A 173 12.65 16.13 24.84
CA LEU A 173 13.75 16.82 25.53
C LEU A 173 13.47 18.31 25.65
N ASP A 174 12.81 18.85 24.64
CA ASP A 174 12.24 20.19 24.55
C ASP A 174 11.09 20.16 23.51
N PRO A 175 10.36 21.26 23.26
CA PRO A 175 9.23 21.28 22.35
C PRO A 175 9.53 20.82 20.91
N LEU A 176 10.78 20.90 20.46
CA LEU A 176 11.19 20.56 19.10
C LEU A 176 12.14 19.36 19.01
N THR A 177 12.48 18.72 20.14
CA THR A 177 13.43 17.61 20.16
C THR A 177 12.79 16.36 20.75
N LEU A 178 12.52 15.37 19.89
CA LEU A 178 11.99 14.06 20.27
C LEU A 178 13.13 13.03 20.32
N GLN A 179 13.33 12.40 21.46
CA GLN A 179 14.29 11.32 21.62
C GLN A 179 13.59 9.96 21.74
N ILE A 180 14.08 8.99 20.98
CA ILE A 180 13.59 7.60 20.97
C ILE A 180 14.76 6.68 21.32
N THR A 181 14.63 5.91 22.40
CA THR A 181 15.56 4.86 22.81
C THR A 181 14.98 3.49 22.44
N LEU A 182 15.78 2.64 21.83
CA LEU A 182 15.36 1.35 21.28
C LEU A 182 15.78 0.18 22.19
N GLU A 183 15.10 -0.97 22.05
CA GLU A 183 15.51 -2.25 22.64
C GLU A 183 16.76 -2.82 21.97
N LYS A 184 16.87 -2.65 20.64
CA LYS A 184 17.93 -3.15 19.78
C LYS A 184 18.22 -2.13 18.68
N PRO A 185 19.41 -2.13 18.09
CA PRO A 185 19.68 -1.31 16.92
C PRO A 185 18.63 -1.56 15.83
N THR A 186 17.97 -0.50 15.37
CA THR A 186 16.92 -0.58 14.34
C THR A 186 17.22 0.46 13.26
N PRO A 187 18.15 0.20 12.34
CA PRO A 187 18.58 1.19 11.36
C PRO A 187 17.46 1.62 10.40
N TYR A 188 16.39 0.85 10.31
CA TYR A 188 15.19 1.17 9.54
C TYR A 188 14.15 1.99 10.35
N LEU A 189 14.46 2.45 11.58
CA LEU A 189 13.55 3.28 12.37
C LEU A 189 13.04 4.51 11.61
N PRO A 190 13.86 5.25 10.83
CA PRO A 190 13.33 6.35 10.04
C PRO A 190 12.30 5.92 8.98
N SER A 191 12.38 4.69 8.47
CA SER A 191 11.36 4.13 7.57
C SER A 191 10.07 3.78 8.33
N LEU A 192 10.17 3.20 9.53
CA LEU A 192 9.02 2.97 10.42
C LEU A 192 8.31 4.28 10.78
N ALA A 193 9.06 5.35 11.02
CA ALA A 193 8.55 6.66 11.41
C ALA A 193 7.73 7.36 10.31
N ALA A 194 7.69 6.79 9.09
CA ALA A 194 6.81 7.20 8.00
C ALA A 194 5.43 6.49 8.02
N HIS A 195 5.31 5.38 8.76
CA HIS A 195 4.07 4.61 8.82
C HIS A 195 2.98 5.34 9.62
N GLN A 196 1.70 5.13 9.27
CA GLN A 196 0.56 5.84 9.90
C GLN A 196 0.49 5.68 11.43
N THR A 197 0.99 4.58 11.98
CA THR A 197 1.04 4.34 13.43
C THR A 197 1.97 5.29 14.19
N TRP A 198 2.92 5.93 13.49
CA TRP A 198 3.87 6.88 14.04
C TRP A 198 3.42 8.34 13.89
N LEU A 199 2.25 8.57 13.28
CA LEU A 199 1.68 9.91 13.12
C LEU A 199 1.31 10.50 14.48
N PRO A 200 1.54 11.81 14.68
CA PRO A 200 1.02 12.51 15.84
C PRO A 200 -0.49 12.66 15.71
N VAL A 201 -1.22 12.59 16.83
CA VAL A 201 -2.65 12.84 16.88
C VAL A 201 -2.98 13.95 17.90
N PRO A 202 -4.00 14.78 17.66
CA PRO A 202 -4.24 16.01 18.42
C PRO A 202 -4.90 15.71 19.78
N ARG A 203 -4.09 15.57 20.85
CA ARG A 203 -4.55 15.34 22.21
C ARG A 203 -5.69 16.27 22.61
N GLN A 204 -5.50 17.57 22.38
CA GLN A 204 -6.45 18.62 22.74
C GLN A 204 -7.83 18.50 22.07
N VAL A 205 -7.91 17.70 20.99
CA VAL A 205 -9.18 17.39 20.31
C VAL A 205 -9.74 16.07 20.81
N ILE A 206 -8.93 15.02 20.84
CA ILE A 206 -9.36 13.66 21.21
C ILE A 206 -10.00 13.64 22.59
N GLU A 207 -9.37 14.29 23.59
CA GLU A 207 -9.85 14.33 24.99
C GLU A 207 -11.21 15.07 25.15
N LYS A 208 -11.66 15.85 24.15
CA LYS A 208 -13.01 16.45 24.16
C LYS A 208 -14.12 15.44 23.84
N PHE A 209 -13.78 14.34 23.15
CA PHE A 209 -14.74 13.34 22.68
C PHE A 209 -14.72 12.05 23.50
N GLY A 210 -14.02 12.03 24.62
CA GLY A 210 -13.99 10.89 25.56
C GLY A 210 -12.59 10.54 26.05
N PRO A 211 -12.44 9.41 26.77
CA PRO A 211 -11.15 8.90 27.17
C PRO A 211 -10.23 8.69 25.98
N TYR A 212 -8.95 9.00 26.16
CA TYR A 212 -7.95 9.01 25.08
C TYR A 212 -7.75 7.63 24.40
N ASP A 213 -8.02 6.56 25.12
CA ASP A 213 -7.94 5.17 24.67
C ASP A 213 -9.23 4.63 24.04
N ARG A 214 -10.26 5.48 23.90
CA ARG A 214 -11.51 5.10 23.24
C ARG A 214 -11.38 5.24 21.72
N ARG A 215 -11.79 4.20 20.99
CA ARG A 215 -11.88 4.18 19.52
C ARG A 215 -13.25 4.65 19.03
N ASN A 216 -13.34 4.93 17.72
CA ASN A 216 -14.60 5.28 17.02
C ASN A 216 -15.33 6.48 17.67
N THR A 217 -14.60 7.50 18.10
CA THR A 217 -15.18 8.73 18.64
C THR A 217 -15.32 9.80 17.57
N ALA A 218 -16.14 10.83 17.83
CA ALA A 218 -16.45 11.85 16.83
C ALA A 218 -15.29 12.79 16.48
N TRP A 219 -14.10 12.63 17.09
CA TRP A 219 -12.95 13.50 16.79
C TRP A 219 -12.48 13.39 15.33
N THR A 220 -12.73 12.23 14.65
CA THR A 220 -12.35 11.99 13.25
C THR A 220 -13.41 12.51 12.25
N ARG A 221 -14.47 13.16 12.70
CA ARG A 221 -15.56 13.63 11.82
C ARG A 221 -15.31 15.03 11.29
N PRO A 222 -15.93 15.41 10.14
CA PRO A 222 -15.86 16.78 9.61
C PRO A 222 -16.19 17.83 10.65
N GLY A 223 -15.41 18.91 10.70
CA GLY A 223 -15.54 19.97 11.69
C GLY A 223 -14.86 19.71 13.03
N ASN A 224 -14.51 18.45 13.34
CA ASN A 224 -13.82 18.08 14.60
C ASN A 224 -12.35 17.71 14.34
N LEU A 225 -12.06 17.03 13.21
CA LEU A 225 -10.74 16.54 12.92
C LEU A 225 -9.74 17.69 12.76
N VAL A 226 -8.67 17.64 13.53
CA VAL A 226 -7.50 18.52 13.43
C VAL A 226 -6.30 17.65 13.08
N GLY A 227 -5.67 17.92 11.95
CA GLY A 227 -4.47 17.24 11.48
C GLY A 227 -3.30 18.20 11.33
N ASN A 228 -2.10 17.68 11.13
CA ASN A 228 -0.89 18.45 10.84
C ASN A 228 -0.43 18.35 9.38
N GLY A 229 -1.26 17.75 8.51
CA GLY A 229 -0.96 17.50 7.10
C GLY A 229 -1.33 18.66 6.17
N ALA A 230 -1.11 18.43 4.88
CA ALA A 230 -1.30 19.43 3.83
C ALA A 230 -2.78 19.74 3.54
N PHE A 231 -3.71 18.92 4.00
CA PHE A 231 -5.15 19.09 3.79
C PHE A 231 -5.92 18.95 5.10
N VAL A 232 -7.17 19.47 5.09
CA VAL A 232 -8.13 19.40 6.19
C VAL A 232 -9.42 18.72 5.71
N LEU A 233 -10.03 17.91 6.57
CA LEU A 233 -11.29 17.23 6.28
C LEU A 233 -12.45 18.23 6.24
N LYS A 234 -13.17 18.29 5.13
CA LYS A 234 -14.33 19.18 4.94
C LYS A 234 -15.65 18.44 4.91
N GLU A 235 -15.68 17.30 4.24
CA GLU A 235 -16.90 16.51 4.08
C GLU A 235 -16.56 15.02 4.18
N TRP A 236 -17.44 14.26 4.80
CA TRP A 236 -17.46 12.82 4.75
C TRP A 236 -18.92 12.38 4.61
N SER A 237 -19.33 12.11 3.38
CA SER A 237 -20.64 11.58 3.03
C SER A 237 -20.47 10.08 2.77
N PRO A 238 -20.91 9.21 3.71
CA PRO A 238 -20.70 7.77 3.60
C PRO A 238 -21.19 7.21 2.25
N ASP A 239 -20.40 6.28 1.70
CA ASP A 239 -20.63 5.61 0.40
C ASP A 239 -20.73 6.56 -0.81
N ALA A 240 -20.49 7.86 -0.61
CA ALA A 240 -20.56 8.84 -1.69
C ALA A 240 -19.21 9.51 -1.96
N ARG A 241 -18.62 10.18 -0.97
CA ARG A 241 -17.35 10.88 -1.13
C ARG A 241 -16.76 11.39 0.20
N ILE A 242 -15.45 11.56 0.19
CA ILE A 242 -14.71 12.29 1.22
C ILE A 242 -14.02 13.46 0.55
N VAL A 243 -14.19 14.66 1.10
CA VAL A 243 -13.59 15.89 0.57
C VAL A 243 -12.59 16.44 1.56
N VAL A 244 -11.37 16.64 1.08
CA VAL A 244 -10.33 17.35 1.83
C VAL A 244 -9.90 18.60 1.07
N GLU A 245 -9.64 19.69 1.78
CA GLU A 245 -9.21 20.98 1.21
C GLU A 245 -7.83 21.36 1.73
N LYS A 246 -7.11 22.13 0.93
CA LYS A 246 -5.78 22.64 1.28
C LYS A 246 -5.78 23.28 2.67
N ASN A 247 -4.82 22.88 3.50
CA ASN A 247 -4.61 23.41 4.84
C ASN A 247 -3.77 24.68 4.77
N PRO A 248 -4.29 25.87 5.06
CA PRO A 248 -3.51 27.10 5.03
C PRO A 248 -2.49 27.19 6.17
N GLN A 249 -2.65 26.39 7.25
CA GLN A 249 -1.74 26.32 8.38
C GLN A 249 -0.59 25.32 8.16
N TYR A 250 -0.63 24.53 7.08
CA TYR A 250 0.43 23.59 6.79
C TYR A 250 1.75 24.32 6.56
N ARG A 251 2.84 23.87 7.21
CA ARG A 251 4.16 24.51 7.18
C ARG A 251 4.66 24.89 5.77
N ASP A 252 4.30 24.08 4.78
CA ASP A 252 4.73 24.22 3.38
C ASP A 252 3.55 24.47 2.44
N ALA A 253 2.49 25.12 2.94
CA ALA A 253 1.27 25.40 2.19
C ALA A 253 1.53 26.16 0.88
N ALA A 254 2.57 27.01 0.82
CA ALA A 254 2.91 27.77 -0.37
C ALA A 254 3.24 26.88 -1.58
N HIS A 255 3.82 25.70 -1.36
CA HIS A 255 4.21 24.75 -2.41
C HIS A 255 3.13 23.72 -2.74
N VAL A 256 2.10 23.55 -1.91
CA VAL A 256 0.95 22.68 -2.20
C VAL A 256 0.08 23.35 -3.26
N ARG A 257 0.01 22.75 -4.45
CA ARG A 257 -0.73 23.33 -5.60
C ARG A 257 -2.19 22.92 -5.63
N LEU A 258 -2.52 21.66 -5.24
CA LEU A 258 -3.90 21.20 -5.14
C LEU A 258 -4.68 22.04 -4.13
N GLN A 259 -5.90 22.43 -4.49
CA GLN A 259 -6.82 23.12 -3.58
C GLN A 259 -7.77 22.14 -2.89
N ARG A 260 -8.05 20.99 -3.52
CA ARG A 260 -9.00 20.01 -3.04
C ARG A 260 -8.66 18.62 -3.56
N ILE A 261 -8.97 17.59 -2.75
CA ILE A 261 -8.99 16.20 -3.19
C ILE A 261 -10.36 15.63 -2.83
N ILE A 262 -10.95 14.88 -3.75
CA ILE A 262 -12.21 14.17 -3.53
C ILE A 262 -11.94 12.68 -3.72
N PHE A 263 -12.12 11.91 -2.67
CA PHE A 263 -12.03 10.45 -2.68
C PHE A 263 -13.41 9.86 -2.86
N PHE A 264 -13.54 8.94 -3.83
CA PHE A 264 -14.78 8.23 -4.14
C PHE A 264 -14.63 6.75 -3.77
N PRO A 265 -15.40 6.22 -2.81
CA PRO A 265 -15.36 4.82 -2.40
C PRO A 265 -16.14 3.95 -3.42
N ILE A 266 -15.50 3.61 -4.53
CA ILE A 266 -16.09 2.81 -5.60
C ILE A 266 -15.51 1.40 -5.54
N GLU A 267 -16.25 0.45 -4.94
CA GLU A 267 -15.76 -0.93 -4.71
C GLU A 267 -15.66 -1.75 -6.00
N ASN A 268 -16.56 -1.50 -6.96
CA ASN A 268 -16.59 -2.25 -8.22
C ASN A 268 -15.61 -1.65 -9.22
N GLY A 269 -14.56 -2.38 -9.58
CA GLY A 269 -13.50 -1.92 -10.50
C GLY A 269 -14.00 -1.58 -11.91
N GLU A 270 -15.06 -2.25 -12.42
CA GLU A 270 -15.66 -1.90 -13.72
C GLU A 270 -16.43 -0.57 -13.63
N ALA A 271 -17.12 -0.32 -12.50
CA ALA A 271 -17.78 0.95 -12.27
C ALA A 271 -16.76 2.09 -12.13
N GLU A 272 -15.64 1.84 -11.45
CA GLU A 272 -14.55 2.80 -11.29
C GLU A 272 -13.90 3.14 -12.64
N GLU A 273 -13.61 2.13 -13.47
CA GLU A 273 -13.07 2.32 -14.84
C GLU A 273 -14.05 3.11 -15.70
N ASN A 274 -15.35 2.80 -15.64
CA ASN A 274 -16.38 3.54 -16.37
C ASN A 274 -16.47 5.02 -15.92
N ALA A 275 -16.36 5.30 -14.61
CA ALA A 275 -16.30 6.66 -14.08
C ALA A 275 -15.05 7.41 -14.58
N PHE A 276 -13.91 6.75 -14.65
CA PHE A 276 -12.69 7.29 -15.24
C PHE A 276 -12.92 7.64 -16.71
N ARG A 277 -13.40 6.72 -17.53
CA ARG A 277 -13.69 6.98 -18.96
C ARG A 277 -14.68 8.13 -19.16
N ALA A 278 -15.68 8.23 -18.30
CA ALA A 278 -16.66 9.31 -18.34
C ALA A 278 -16.09 10.68 -17.90
N GLY A 279 -14.82 10.76 -17.47
CA GLY A 279 -14.21 11.99 -17.00
C GLY A 279 -14.70 12.42 -15.61
N GLN A 280 -15.12 11.48 -14.77
CA GLN A 280 -15.54 11.72 -13.40
C GLN A 280 -14.41 11.48 -12.41
N LEU A 281 -13.35 10.76 -12.81
CA LEU A 281 -12.15 10.51 -12.03
C LEU A 281 -10.90 10.97 -12.80
N ASP A 282 -9.89 11.41 -12.06
CA ASP A 282 -8.53 11.65 -12.54
C ASP A 282 -7.62 10.43 -12.33
N LEU A 283 -7.92 9.64 -11.27
CA LEU A 283 -7.23 8.39 -10.94
C LEU A 283 -8.22 7.31 -10.56
N THR A 284 -7.89 6.05 -10.88
CA THR A 284 -8.55 4.87 -10.30
C THR A 284 -7.67 4.26 -9.21
N TYR A 285 -8.27 3.56 -8.27
CA TYR A 285 -7.53 2.75 -7.29
C TYR A 285 -6.91 1.51 -7.95
N GLY A 286 -7.64 0.90 -8.88
CA GLY A 286 -7.20 -0.27 -9.62
C GLY A 286 -7.70 -0.29 -11.06
N LEU A 287 -7.30 -1.33 -11.81
CA LEU A 287 -7.82 -1.62 -13.15
C LEU A 287 -8.15 -3.12 -13.24
N PRO A 288 -9.35 -3.51 -13.70
CA PRO A 288 -9.66 -4.91 -13.99
C PRO A 288 -8.64 -5.56 -14.92
N SER A 289 -8.15 -6.74 -14.57
CA SER A 289 -7.06 -7.41 -15.30
C SER A 289 -7.36 -7.63 -16.78
N ALA A 290 -8.63 -7.89 -17.11
CA ALA A 290 -9.10 -8.04 -18.48
C ALA A 290 -8.93 -6.78 -19.35
N LYS A 291 -8.85 -5.61 -18.73
CA LYS A 291 -8.70 -4.30 -19.41
C LYS A 291 -7.24 -3.91 -19.65
N ILE A 292 -6.27 -4.51 -18.94
CA ILE A 292 -4.85 -4.10 -18.99
C ILE A 292 -4.30 -4.14 -20.42
N ALA A 293 -4.56 -5.21 -21.17
CA ALA A 293 -4.10 -5.35 -22.55
C ALA A 293 -4.71 -4.29 -23.49
N LEU A 294 -5.97 -3.91 -23.26
CA LEU A 294 -6.65 -2.86 -24.02
C LEU A 294 -5.97 -1.50 -23.77
N TYR A 295 -5.83 -1.09 -22.50
CA TYR A 295 -5.22 0.20 -22.16
C TYR A 295 -3.75 0.28 -22.60
N ARG A 296 -3.00 -0.83 -22.47
CA ARG A 296 -1.59 -0.88 -22.96
C ARG A 296 -1.49 -0.62 -24.45
N ARG A 297 -2.48 -1.03 -25.26
CA ARG A 297 -2.51 -0.82 -26.70
C ARG A 297 -3.07 0.53 -27.10
N GLU A 298 -4.16 0.99 -26.47
CA GLU A 298 -4.96 2.12 -26.94
C GLU A 298 -4.73 3.41 -26.14
N HIS A 299 -4.40 3.29 -24.86
CA HIS A 299 -4.21 4.43 -23.93
C HIS A 299 -3.00 4.22 -23.01
N PRO A 300 -1.79 3.94 -23.57
CA PRO A 300 -0.60 3.66 -22.77
C PRO A 300 -0.20 4.81 -21.85
N GLU A 301 -0.54 6.05 -22.21
CA GLU A 301 -0.26 7.25 -21.42
C GLU A 301 -1.11 7.34 -20.14
N GLU A 302 -2.26 6.68 -20.10
CA GLU A 302 -3.14 6.63 -18.93
C GLU A 302 -2.83 5.43 -18.02
N LEU A 303 -2.28 4.33 -18.56
CA LEU A 303 -1.98 3.13 -17.80
C LEU A 303 -0.74 3.31 -16.92
N ARG A 304 -0.86 2.92 -15.67
CA ARG A 304 0.27 2.78 -14.74
C ARG A 304 0.35 1.33 -14.25
N VAL A 305 1.57 0.81 -14.26
CA VAL A 305 1.94 -0.48 -13.68
C VAL A 305 3.16 -0.19 -12.81
N GLU A 306 2.96 -0.18 -11.51
CA GLU A 306 3.99 0.23 -10.55
C GLU A 306 4.29 -0.89 -9.57
N SER A 307 5.58 -1.17 -9.40
CA SER A 307 6.04 -2.19 -8.46
C SER A 307 5.79 -1.76 -7.03
N ARG A 308 5.34 -2.71 -6.21
CA ARG A 308 5.27 -2.58 -4.76
C ARG A 308 6.35 -3.43 -4.12
N LEU A 309 6.83 -3.01 -2.96
CA LEU A 309 7.65 -3.87 -2.10
C LEU A 309 6.77 -4.98 -1.53
N ALA A 310 6.51 -5.96 -2.37
CA ALA A 310 5.67 -7.11 -2.02
C ALA A 310 6.10 -8.34 -2.80
N THR A 311 5.96 -9.49 -2.19
CA THR A 311 6.17 -10.79 -2.82
C THR A 311 4.96 -11.66 -2.57
N TYR A 312 4.56 -12.43 -3.60
CA TYR A 312 3.56 -13.47 -3.52
C TYR A 312 4.20 -14.84 -3.70
N TRP A 313 3.73 -15.82 -2.93
CA TRP A 313 4.30 -17.18 -2.88
C TRP A 313 3.26 -18.23 -2.53
N LEU A 314 3.66 -19.49 -2.62
CA LEU A 314 2.94 -20.61 -2.00
C LEU A 314 3.65 -20.99 -0.70
N PHE A 315 2.96 -20.93 0.44
CA PHE A 315 3.43 -21.57 1.67
C PHE A 315 3.25 -23.08 1.55
N ILE A 316 4.26 -23.82 2.01
CA ILE A 316 4.20 -25.27 2.18
C ILE A 316 4.15 -25.56 3.69
N ASN A 317 3.14 -26.27 4.15
CA ASN A 317 3.06 -26.71 5.54
C ASN A 317 4.06 -27.85 5.77
N VAL A 318 5.23 -27.51 6.34
CA VAL A 318 6.32 -28.49 6.51
C VAL A 318 6.04 -29.55 7.58
N ALA A 319 5.01 -29.40 8.39
CA ALA A 319 4.60 -30.39 9.38
C ALA A 319 3.71 -31.49 8.78
N ARG A 320 3.30 -31.38 7.51
CA ARG A 320 2.44 -32.37 6.85
C ARG A 320 3.24 -33.28 5.92
N PRO A 321 3.46 -34.57 6.27
CA PRO A 321 4.10 -35.53 5.38
C PRO A 321 3.31 -35.67 4.05
N PRO A 322 4.01 -35.85 2.91
CA PRO A 322 5.46 -35.95 2.77
C PRO A 322 6.18 -34.60 2.59
N LEU A 323 5.51 -33.46 2.81
CA LEU A 323 6.05 -32.11 2.64
C LEU A 323 7.05 -31.70 3.75
N ASP A 324 7.27 -32.55 4.76
CA ASP A 324 8.40 -32.48 5.70
C ASP A 324 9.76 -32.74 5.02
N ASN A 325 9.77 -33.40 3.85
CA ASN A 325 10.98 -33.63 3.04
C ASN A 325 11.39 -32.37 2.25
N ALA A 326 12.52 -31.75 2.61
CA ALA A 326 13.02 -30.55 1.94
C ALA A 326 13.32 -30.75 0.45
N LYS A 327 13.83 -31.96 0.02
CA LYS A 327 14.06 -32.25 -1.40
C LYS A 327 12.77 -32.24 -2.20
N LEU A 328 11.66 -32.75 -1.63
CA LEU A 328 10.36 -32.69 -2.29
C LEU A 328 9.89 -31.24 -2.43
N ARG A 329 9.98 -30.45 -1.37
CA ARG A 329 9.60 -29.02 -1.43
C ARG A 329 10.42 -28.26 -2.48
N ARG A 330 11.73 -28.49 -2.50
CA ARG A 330 12.63 -27.91 -3.49
C ARG A 330 12.29 -28.33 -4.92
N ALA A 331 11.96 -29.62 -5.12
CA ALA A 331 11.55 -30.12 -6.44
C ALA A 331 10.27 -29.42 -6.94
N LEU A 332 9.27 -29.25 -6.07
CA LEU A 332 8.04 -28.49 -6.40
C LEU A 332 8.38 -27.02 -6.75
N ALA A 333 9.28 -26.40 -6.02
CA ALA A 333 9.66 -24.99 -6.22
C ALA A 333 10.44 -24.75 -7.54
N LEU A 334 11.34 -25.68 -7.92
CA LEU A 334 12.08 -25.65 -9.19
C LEU A 334 11.20 -25.89 -10.41
N ALA A 335 10.05 -26.58 -10.23
CA ALA A 335 9.12 -26.92 -11.30
C ALA A 335 8.04 -25.85 -11.52
N VAL A 336 8.34 -24.59 -11.26
CA VAL A 336 7.47 -23.44 -11.54
C VAL A 336 8.18 -22.50 -12.51
N ASP A 337 7.67 -22.37 -13.73
CA ASP A 337 8.13 -21.36 -14.70
C ASP A 337 7.47 -20.01 -14.40
N ARG A 338 8.16 -19.21 -13.60
CA ARG A 338 7.69 -17.89 -13.14
C ARG A 338 7.60 -16.89 -14.28
N THR A 339 8.48 -17.02 -15.26
CA THR A 339 8.52 -16.16 -16.44
C THR A 339 7.29 -16.41 -17.32
N ALA A 340 6.91 -17.68 -17.55
CA ALA A 340 5.69 -18.02 -18.27
C ALA A 340 4.43 -17.56 -17.52
N ILE A 341 4.38 -17.72 -16.19
CA ILE A 341 3.27 -17.20 -15.38
C ILE A 341 3.14 -15.68 -15.54
N SER A 342 4.25 -14.94 -15.41
CA SER A 342 4.24 -13.48 -15.59
C SER A 342 3.75 -13.07 -16.98
N ARG A 343 4.33 -13.65 -18.02
CA ARG A 343 4.05 -13.28 -19.42
C ARG A 343 2.66 -13.70 -19.86
N ASP A 344 2.30 -14.97 -19.66
CA ASP A 344 1.15 -15.60 -20.33
C ASP A 344 -0.13 -15.58 -19.47
N VAL A 345 0.02 -15.60 -18.13
CA VAL A 345 -1.12 -15.60 -17.19
C VAL A 345 -1.43 -14.20 -16.67
N LEU A 346 -0.37 -13.45 -16.32
CA LEU A 346 -0.50 -12.13 -15.70
C LEU A 346 -0.31 -10.98 -16.70
N ALA A 347 -0.16 -11.27 -18.00
CA ALA A 347 0.02 -10.28 -19.08
C ALA A 347 1.17 -9.29 -18.81
N GLY A 348 2.25 -9.73 -18.13
CA GLY A 348 3.40 -8.91 -17.76
C GLY A 348 3.06 -7.81 -16.74
N SER A 349 1.98 -7.95 -15.97
CA SER A 349 1.62 -6.98 -14.93
C SER A 349 2.34 -7.23 -13.60
N ARG A 350 3.08 -8.33 -13.47
CA ARG A 350 3.86 -8.68 -12.27
C ARG A 350 5.19 -9.31 -12.66
N ALA A 351 6.29 -8.84 -12.08
CA ALA A 351 7.62 -9.38 -12.36
C ALA A 351 7.83 -10.73 -11.65
N PRO A 352 8.47 -11.72 -12.30
CA PRO A 352 8.83 -12.97 -11.65
C PRO A 352 9.88 -12.73 -10.57
N VAL A 353 9.77 -13.44 -9.43
CA VAL A 353 10.78 -13.41 -8.37
C VAL A 353 11.19 -14.82 -7.95
N HIS A 354 12.47 -14.94 -7.58
CA HIS A 354 13.11 -16.19 -7.19
C HIS A 354 13.50 -16.21 -5.70
N SER A 355 13.24 -15.11 -4.97
CA SER A 355 13.54 -14.87 -3.55
C SER A 355 12.30 -14.44 -2.78
N LEU A 356 12.36 -14.49 -1.45
CA LEU A 356 11.28 -14.00 -0.59
C LEU A 356 11.26 -12.47 -0.57
N THR A 357 12.44 -11.85 -0.33
CA THR A 357 12.57 -10.40 -0.37
C THR A 357 12.51 -9.91 -1.82
N PRO A 358 11.63 -8.96 -2.17
CA PRO A 358 11.57 -8.41 -3.52
C PRO A 358 12.88 -7.65 -3.83
N PRO A 359 13.27 -7.54 -5.12
CA PRO A 359 14.43 -6.76 -5.52
C PRO A 359 14.34 -5.30 -5.06
N ASP A 360 15.49 -4.69 -4.82
CA ASP A 360 15.66 -3.27 -4.43
C ASP A 360 14.92 -2.85 -3.13
N CYS A 361 14.69 -3.81 -2.24
CA CYS A 361 14.13 -3.52 -0.92
C CYS A 361 15.12 -2.70 -0.08
N ALA A 362 14.99 -1.38 -0.09
CA ALA A 362 15.92 -0.43 0.55
C ALA A 362 17.39 -0.60 0.11
N GLY A 363 17.61 -0.98 -1.16
CA GLY A 363 18.94 -1.27 -1.71
C GLY A 363 19.41 -2.71 -1.47
N TYR A 364 18.58 -3.57 -0.87
CA TYR A 364 18.84 -5.00 -0.76
C TYR A 364 18.22 -5.74 -1.94
N THR A 365 19.02 -6.62 -2.57
CA THR A 365 18.54 -7.62 -3.54
C THR A 365 19.18 -8.95 -3.19
N CYS A 366 18.38 -9.99 -2.98
CA CYS A 366 18.89 -11.31 -2.63
C CYS A 366 19.72 -11.88 -3.80
N ARG A 367 20.91 -12.40 -3.47
CA ARG A 367 21.81 -13.05 -4.45
C ARG A 367 21.42 -14.51 -4.71
N ALA A 368 20.82 -15.16 -3.72
CA ALA A 368 20.29 -16.50 -3.85
C ALA A 368 18.92 -16.48 -4.53
N GLY A 369 18.52 -17.62 -5.11
CA GLY A 369 17.20 -17.76 -5.70
C GLY A 369 16.84 -19.22 -5.97
N ILE A 370 15.57 -19.50 -6.14
CA ILE A 370 15.08 -20.79 -6.62
C ILE A 370 14.89 -20.66 -8.14
N PRO A 371 15.82 -21.19 -8.98
CA PRO A 371 15.70 -21.07 -10.43
C PRO A 371 14.51 -21.91 -10.97
N ASP A 372 14.09 -21.62 -12.18
CA ASP A 372 13.13 -22.45 -12.93
C ASP A 372 13.94 -23.55 -13.64
N ASP A 373 13.99 -24.76 -13.05
CA ASP A 373 14.82 -25.88 -13.54
C ASP A 373 14.07 -27.21 -13.43
N PHE A 374 13.35 -27.56 -14.48
CA PHE A 374 12.57 -28.81 -14.54
C PHE A 374 13.44 -30.07 -14.48
N ALA A 375 14.68 -30.02 -14.98
CA ALA A 375 15.58 -31.17 -14.96
C ALA A 375 16.08 -31.45 -13.52
N ALA A 376 16.48 -30.41 -12.80
CA ALA A 376 16.83 -30.51 -11.39
C ALA A 376 15.61 -30.90 -10.54
N ALA A 377 14.42 -30.36 -10.86
CA ALA A 377 13.18 -30.71 -10.17
C ALA A 377 12.88 -32.21 -10.24
N ARG A 378 12.93 -32.81 -11.44
CA ARG A 378 12.70 -34.27 -11.64
C ARG A 378 13.75 -35.11 -10.89
N ARG A 379 15.02 -34.69 -10.90
CA ARG A 379 16.08 -35.39 -10.18
C ARG A 379 15.85 -35.37 -8.67
N LEU A 380 15.58 -34.17 -8.10
CA LEU A 380 15.32 -34.04 -6.66
C LEU A 380 14.06 -34.78 -6.22
N LEU A 381 13.01 -34.80 -7.05
CA LEU A 381 11.81 -35.57 -6.78
C LEU A 381 12.10 -37.08 -6.70
N ALA A 382 12.95 -37.60 -7.61
CA ALA A 382 13.37 -38.99 -7.57
C ALA A 382 14.23 -39.29 -6.33
N GLU A 383 15.16 -38.37 -5.96
CA GLU A 383 15.96 -38.47 -4.74
C GLU A 383 15.12 -38.38 -3.47
N ALA A 384 13.98 -37.67 -3.50
CA ALA A 384 13.02 -37.61 -2.42
C ALA A 384 12.22 -38.93 -2.25
N GLY A 385 12.36 -39.87 -3.19
CA GLY A 385 11.68 -41.18 -3.16
C GLY A 385 10.42 -41.24 -4.04
N TYR A 386 10.14 -40.21 -4.85
CA TYR A 386 8.91 -40.11 -5.64
C TYR A 386 9.17 -39.92 -7.15
N PRO A 387 9.89 -40.82 -7.82
CA PRO A 387 10.23 -40.65 -9.23
C PRO A 387 8.96 -40.56 -10.09
N GLY A 388 8.81 -39.44 -10.82
CA GLY A 388 7.63 -39.18 -11.66
C GLY A 388 6.34 -39.06 -10.84
N GLY A 389 6.41 -38.58 -9.60
CA GLY A 389 5.27 -38.35 -8.71
C GLY A 389 4.65 -39.61 -8.10
N ARG A 390 5.21 -40.78 -8.39
CA ARG A 390 4.64 -42.07 -7.93
C ARG A 390 4.66 -42.18 -6.39
N GLY A 391 3.50 -42.48 -5.82
CA GLY A 391 3.31 -42.61 -4.38
C GLY A 391 3.00 -41.32 -3.65
N LEU A 392 3.01 -40.17 -4.33
CA LEU A 392 2.55 -38.91 -3.74
C LEU A 392 1.02 -38.83 -3.68
N PRO A 393 0.46 -38.27 -2.61
CA PRO A 393 -0.96 -37.93 -2.57
C PRO A 393 -1.25 -36.73 -3.48
N THR A 394 -2.53 -36.52 -3.83
CA THR A 394 -2.99 -35.25 -4.40
C THR A 394 -2.94 -34.18 -3.29
N PHE A 395 -2.23 -33.09 -3.52
CA PHE A 395 -2.14 -31.97 -2.56
C PHE A 395 -3.28 -30.98 -2.78
N GLU A 396 -3.89 -30.50 -1.69
CA GLU A 396 -4.78 -29.34 -1.75
C GLU A 396 -3.97 -28.05 -1.69
N VAL A 397 -4.26 -27.12 -2.62
CA VAL A 397 -3.74 -25.75 -2.62
C VAL A 397 -4.88 -24.80 -2.32
N GLN A 398 -4.84 -24.12 -1.18
CA GLN A 398 -5.81 -23.13 -0.76
C GLN A 398 -5.42 -21.75 -1.26
N SER A 399 -6.39 -20.97 -1.78
CA SER A 399 -6.23 -19.56 -2.13
C SER A 399 -7.48 -18.75 -1.80
N TYR A 400 -7.34 -17.43 -1.74
CA TYR A 400 -8.53 -16.56 -1.72
C TYR A 400 -9.25 -16.59 -3.09
N ALA A 401 -10.56 -16.39 -3.06
CA ALA A 401 -11.39 -16.39 -4.26
C ALA A 401 -11.07 -15.18 -5.13
N SER A 402 -10.33 -15.43 -6.22
CA SER A 402 -9.90 -14.43 -7.19
C SER A 402 -9.59 -15.12 -8.51
N GLU A 403 -10.06 -14.56 -9.61
CA GLU A 403 -9.78 -15.08 -10.96
C GLU A 403 -8.26 -15.12 -11.25
N GLY A 404 -7.52 -14.07 -10.80
CA GLY A 404 -6.08 -14.01 -11.02
C GLY A 404 -5.33 -15.11 -10.28
N SER A 405 -5.63 -15.36 -8.99
CA SER A 405 -5.01 -16.43 -8.23
C SER A 405 -5.36 -17.81 -8.78
N LEU A 406 -6.62 -18.02 -9.22
CA LEU A 406 -7.05 -19.27 -9.83
C LEU A 406 -6.22 -19.59 -11.07
N ARG A 407 -6.12 -18.68 -12.02
CA ARG A 407 -5.35 -18.87 -13.26
C ARG A 407 -3.87 -19.17 -13.01
N VAL A 408 -3.26 -18.52 -12.02
CA VAL A 408 -1.87 -18.81 -11.61
C VAL A 408 -1.76 -20.24 -11.09
N LEU A 409 -2.68 -20.67 -10.23
CA LEU A 409 -2.64 -22.02 -9.65
C LEU A 409 -2.95 -23.11 -10.70
N GLU A 410 -3.82 -22.87 -11.67
CA GLU A 410 -4.07 -23.76 -12.80
C GLU A 410 -2.81 -23.92 -13.69
N ALA A 411 -2.07 -22.84 -13.91
CA ALA A 411 -0.79 -22.91 -14.62
C ALA A 411 0.24 -23.75 -13.85
N ILE A 412 0.37 -23.55 -12.53
CA ILE A 412 1.26 -24.35 -11.67
C ILE A 412 0.81 -25.82 -11.65
N GLN A 413 -0.49 -26.10 -11.56
CA GLN A 413 -1.05 -27.46 -11.64
C GLN A 413 -0.62 -28.14 -12.94
N SER A 414 -0.77 -27.45 -14.07
CA SER A 414 -0.36 -27.96 -15.38
C SER A 414 1.15 -28.26 -15.44
N MET A 415 1.98 -27.36 -14.90
CA MET A 415 3.43 -27.55 -14.83
C MET A 415 3.80 -28.77 -13.97
N TRP A 416 3.25 -28.89 -12.76
CA TRP A 416 3.57 -30.00 -11.86
C TRP A 416 3.10 -31.35 -12.37
N VAL A 417 1.94 -31.41 -13.02
CA VAL A 417 1.47 -32.64 -13.68
C VAL A 417 2.39 -33.03 -14.82
N ARG A 418 2.70 -32.10 -15.70
CA ARG A 418 3.51 -32.37 -16.90
C ARG A 418 4.96 -32.74 -16.57
N GLU A 419 5.57 -32.00 -15.63
CA GLU A 419 7.02 -32.12 -15.37
C GLU A 419 7.34 -33.13 -14.28
N LEU A 420 6.46 -33.31 -13.30
CA LEU A 420 6.71 -34.10 -12.09
C LEU A 420 5.73 -35.26 -11.90
N GLY A 421 4.59 -35.29 -12.60
CA GLY A 421 3.49 -36.22 -12.32
C GLY A 421 2.81 -35.95 -10.96
N VAL A 422 2.93 -34.72 -10.45
CA VAL A 422 2.34 -34.31 -9.17
C VAL A 422 0.96 -33.69 -9.41
N HIS A 423 -0.05 -34.17 -8.69
CA HIS A 423 -1.43 -33.73 -8.80
C HIS A 423 -1.80 -32.81 -7.63
N ILE A 424 -2.54 -31.74 -7.94
CA ILE A 424 -3.11 -30.84 -6.93
C ILE A 424 -4.62 -30.62 -7.19
N THR A 425 -5.35 -30.29 -6.13
CA THR A 425 -6.67 -29.68 -6.18
C THR A 425 -6.60 -28.23 -5.71
N ILE A 426 -7.43 -27.35 -6.27
CA ILE A 426 -7.44 -25.92 -5.93
C ILE A 426 -8.72 -25.65 -5.14
N ALA A 427 -8.56 -25.14 -3.90
CA ALA A 427 -9.67 -24.71 -3.04
C ALA A 427 -9.66 -23.18 -2.92
N GLN A 428 -10.67 -22.54 -3.53
CA GLN A 428 -10.87 -21.09 -3.37
C GLN A 428 -11.74 -20.81 -2.13
N LEU A 429 -11.22 -20.02 -1.22
CA LEU A 429 -11.82 -19.71 0.07
C LEU A 429 -12.09 -18.22 0.20
N GLU A 430 -13.03 -17.86 1.06
CA GLU A 430 -13.15 -16.50 1.53
C GLU A 430 -11.85 -16.10 2.26
N GLN A 431 -11.40 -14.85 2.10
CA GLN A 431 -10.08 -14.39 2.54
C GLN A 431 -9.83 -14.58 4.05
N ARG A 432 -10.85 -14.32 4.87
CA ARG A 432 -10.75 -14.50 6.33
C ARG A 432 -10.58 -15.96 6.71
N THR A 433 -11.25 -16.87 6.00
CA THR A 433 -11.12 -18.32 6.18
C THR A 433 -9.72 -18.79 5.79
N LEU A 434 -9.18 -18.32 4.67
CA LEU A 434 -7.81 -18.63 4.26
C LEU A 434 -6.80 -18.19 5.32
N TYR A 435 -6.90 -16.96 5.82
CA TYR A 435 -6.01 -16.46 6.87
C TYR A 435 -6.15 -17.22 8.20
N HIS A 436 -7.38 -17.63 8.54
CA HIS A 436 -7.58 -18.51 9.70
C HIS A 436 -6.87 -19.85 9.53
N ASN A 437 -7.03 -20.51 8.36
CA ASN A 437 -6.37 -21.77 8.05
C ASN A 437 -4.85 -21.65 8.06
N GLN A 438 -4.28 -20.57 7.53
CA GLN A 438 -2.84 -20.30 7.57
C GLN A 438 -2.34 -20.17 9.02
N ARG A 439 -2.99 -19.36 9.84
CA ARG A 439 -2.62 -19.18 11.26
C ARG A 439 -2.73 -20.44 12.09
N THR A 440 -3.75 -21.25 11.83
CA THR A 440 -3.96 -22.52 12.54
C THR A 440 -3.24 -23.70 11.87
N LYS A 441 -2.50 -23.46 10.78
CA LYS A 441 -1.80 -24.47 9.97
C LYS A 441 -2.73 -25.58 9.45
N ASN A 442 -4.01 -25.23 9.21
CA ASN A 442 -5.01 -26.13 8.65
C ASN A 442 -5.05 -26.07 7.12
N TYR A 443 -3.92 -26.33 6.49
CA TYR A 443 -3.76 -26.39 5.04
C TYR A 443 -2.57 -27.31 4.68
N THR A 444 -2.45 -27.69 3.41
CA THR A 444 -1.30 -28.43 2.86
C THR A 444 -0.34 -27.49 2.14
N ILE A 445 -0.85 -26.77 1.13
CA ILE A 445 -0.18 -25.67 0.44
C ILE A 445 -1.15 -24.49 0.42
N ALA A 446 -0.68 -23.26 0.58
CA ALA A 446 -1.55 -22.08 0.58
C ALA A 446 -0.92 -20.92 -0.18
N PHE A 447 -1.69 -20.30 -1.07
CA PHE A 447 -1.30 -19.05 -1.73
C PHE A 447 -1.28 -17.93 -0.70
N SER A 448 -0.22 -17.15 -0.68
CA SER A 448 0.00 -16.06 0.27
C SER A 448 0.82 -14.94 -0.35
N GLY A 449 1.04 -13.89 0.41
CA GLY A 449 1.91 -12.78 0.04
C GLY A 449 2.14 -11.85 1.21
N TRP A 450 3.13 -10.98 1.08
CA TRP A 450 3.43 -9.94 2.03
C TRP A 450 3.72 -8.64 1.31
N ILE A 451 3.11 -7.57 1.76
CA ILE A 451 3.46 -6.20 1.38
C ILE A 451 4.29 -5.64 2.52
N ALA A 452 5.43 -5.06 2.21
CA ALA A 452 6.32 -4.51 3.22
C ALA A 452 5.61 -3.44 4.07
N ASP A 453 5.63 -3.59 5.39
CA ASP A 453 5.14 -2.57 6.31
C ASP A 453 6.10 -1.37 6.36
N TYR A 454 7.38 -1.60 6.08
CA TYR A 454 8.45 -0.60 6.04
C TYR A 454 9.55 -1.05 5.06
N ALA A 455 10.34 -0.08 4.58
CA ALA A 455 11.39 -0.34 3.61
C ALA A 455 12.64 -0.95 4.28
N ASP A 456 12.62 -2.26 4.48
CA ASP A 456 13.74 -3.05 4.99
C ASP A 456 13.52 -4.55 4.76
N PRO A 457 14.57 -5.36 4.46
CA PRO A 457 14.43 -6.81 4.25
C PRO A 457 13.82 -7.56 5.44
N SER A 458 14.01 -7.07 6.67
CA SER A 458 13.50 -7.71 7.89
C SER A 458 11.98 -7.85 7.88
N THR A 459 11.24 -6.95 7.22
CA THR A 459 9.77 -7.05 7.11
C THR A 459 9.32 -8.37 6.46
N PHE A 460 10.15 -8.97 5.62
CA PHE A 460 9.92 -10.27 4.98
C PHE A 460 10.56 -11.40 5.77
N LEU A 461 11.84 -11.27 6.11
CA LEU A 461 12.64 -12.35 6.68
C LEU A 461 12.22 -12.69 8.11
N ASP A 462 11.84 -11.69 8.93
CA ASP A 462 11.38 -11.93 10.30
C ASP A 462 10.11 -12.81 10.34
N THR A 463 9.29 -12.81 9.27
CA THR A 463 8.08 -13.62 9.20
C THR A 463 8.33 -15.13 9.25
N LEU A 464 9.55 -15.59 8.93
CA LEU A 464 9.94 -17.00 8.90
C LEU A 464 10.79 -17.44 10.11
N VAL A 465 11.07 -16.53 11.06
CA VAL A 465 11.74 -16.91 12.33
C VAL A 465 10.89 -17.92 13.08
N THR A 466 11.54 -18.87 13.72
CA THR A 466 10.89 -19.89 14.54
C THR A 466 9.93 -19.23 15.56
N ASP A 467 8.73 -19.77 15.70
CA ASP A 467 7.66 -19.29 16.58
C ASP A 467 7.14 -17.85 16.27
N ASN A 468 7.57 -17.22 15.17
CA ASN A 468 6.92 -15.98 14.73
C ASN A 468 5.46 -16.24 14.33
N GLY A 469 4.54 -15.38 14.76
CA GLY A 469 3.11 -15.52 14.50
C GLY A 469 2.72 -15.52 13.02
N SER A 470 3.60 -15.04 12.13
CA SER A 470 3.44 -15.04 10.67
C SER A 470 4.15 -16.22 9.99
N ASN A 471 4.87 -17.07 10.74
CA ASN A 471 5.48 -18.29 10.21
C ASN A 471 4.41 -19.37 9.98
N TYR A 472 3.62 -19.16 8.97
CA TYR A 472 2.52 -20.09 8.65
C TYR A 472 3.02 -21.42 8.09
N ALA A 473 4.22 -21.48 7.50
CA ALA A 473 4.84 -22.73 7.06
C ALA A 473 5.12 -23.71 8.21
N GLY A 474 5.29 -23.21 9.44
CA GLY A 474 5.71 -23.99 10.59
C GLY A 474 7.16 -24.47 10.47
N TRP A 475 7.95 -23.82 9.63
CA TRP A 475 9.35 -24.10 9.40
C TRP A 475 10.22 -23.55 10.54
N SER A 476 11.31 -24.25 10.84
CA SER A 476 12.29 -23.83 11.85
C SER A 476 13.71 -24.23 11.41
N ASP A 477 14.63 -23.29 11.52
CA ASP A 477 16.05 -23.54 11.32
C ASP A 477 16.88 -22.66 12.28
N PRO A 478 17.63 -23.28 13.23
CA PRO A 478 18.39 -22.51 14.21
C PRO A 478 19.53 -21.67 13.62
N ALA A 479 20.04 -22.00 12.42
CA ALA A 479 21.06 -21.19 11.76
C ALA A 479 20.43 -19.92 11.16
N TYR A 480 19.26 -20.06 10.54
CA TYR A 480 18.45 -18.94 10.08
C TYR A 480 18.12 -17.98 11.22
N ASP A 481 17.56 -18.50 12.33
CA ASP A 481 17.19 -17.69 13.49
C ASP A 481 18.37 -16.91 14.07
N ARG A 482 19.54 -17.56 14.19
CA ARG A 482 20.79 -16.88 14.64
C ARG A 482 21.23 -15.75 13.70
N LEU A 483 21.12 -15.95 12.38
CA LEU A 483 21.49 -14.93 11.40
C LEU A 483 20.52 -13.73 11.45
N ILE A 484 19.22 -13.98 11.54
CA ILE A 484 18.21 -12.91 11.68
C ILE A 484 18.43 -12.16 13.01
N ALA A 485 18.64 -12.86 14.12
CA ALA A 485 18.92 -12.23 15.41
C ALA A 485 20.22 -11.39 15.39
N ALA A 486 21.26 -11.90 14.73
CA ALA A 486 22.51 -11.15 14.55
C ALA A 486 22.31 -9.90 13.67
N ALA A 487 21.54 -10.01 12.58
CA ALA A 487 21.19 -8.86 11.74
C ALA A 487 20.40 -7.82 12.55
N GLY A 488 19.42 -8.26 13.34
CA GLY A 488 18.62 -7.39 14.24
C GLY A 488 19.42 -6.74 15.38
N SER A 489 20.69 -7.15 15.58
CA SER A 489 21.59 -6.57 16.60
C SER A 489 22.76 -5.78 15.97
N THR A 490 22.71 -5.55 14.66
CA THR A 490 23.78 -4.91 13.87
C THR A 490 23.31 -3.55 13.36
N ALA A 491 24.00 -2.46 13.74
CA ALA A 491 23.70 -1.11 13.27
C ALA A 491 24.21 -0.84 11.84
N ASP A 492 25.29 -1.47 11.42
CA ASP A 492 25.88 -1.33 10.07
C ASP A 492 25.05 -2.07 9.02
N ASN A 493 24.45 -1.33 8.08
CA ASN A 493 23.58 -1.88 7.06
C ASN A 493 24.28 -2.86 6.10
N ALA A 494 25.54 -2.63 5.76
CA ALA A 494 26.26 -3.52 4.85
C ALA A 494 26.47 -4.89 5.50
N ARG A 495 26.91 -4.91 6.75
CA ARG A 495 27.06 -6.13 7.55
C ARG A 495 25.73 -6.83 7.78
N ARG A 496 24.69 -6.06 8.09
CA ARG A 496 23.33 -6.52 8.30
C ARG A 496 22.78 -7.20 7.05
N TYR A 497 22.94 -6.59 5.89
CA TYR A 497 22.49 -7.16 4.61
C TYR A 497 23.24 -8.44 4.27
N GLU A 498 24.54 -8.55 4.59
CA GLU A 498 25.27 -9.81 4.40
C GLU A 498 24.72 -10.95 5.28
N LEU A 499 24.29 -10.66 6.49
CA LEU A 499 23.61 -11.65 7.35
C LEU A 499 22.25 -12.08 6.75
N PHE A 500 21.49 -11.14 6.20
CA PHE A 500 20.25 -11.45 5.49
C PHE A 500 20.49 -12.29 4.22
N GLN A 501 21.56 -12.03 3.45
CA GLN A 501 21.94 -12.88 2.30
C GLN A 501 22.12 -14.34 2.72
N GLN A 502 22.82 -14.58 3.82
CA GLN A 502 23.08 -15.92 4.33
C GLN A 502 21.79 -16.57 4.86
N ALA A 503 20.97 -15.83 5.59
CA ALA A 503 19.69 -16.33 6.10
C ALA A 503 18.74 -16.70 4.96
N GLU A 504 18.56 -15.81 3.99
CA GLU A 504 17.64 -16.04 2.87
C GLU A 504 18.10 -17.20 1.98
N ALA A 505 19.41 -17.41 1.83
CA ALA A 505 19.95 -18.57 1.12
C ALA A 505 19.54 -19.90 1.80
N ILE A 506 19.60 -19.98 3.13
CA ILE A 506 19.14 -21.16 3.89
C ILE A 506 17.64 -21.40 3.66
N LEU A 507 16.83 -20.33 3.77
CA LEU A 507 15.40 -20.38 3.57
C LEU A 507 15.05 -20.93 2.18
N LEU A 508 15.66 -20.37 1.13
CA LEU A 508 15.40 -20.75 -0.26
C LEU A 508 15.88 -22.16 -0.57
N GLU A 509 16.97 -22.62 0.04
CA GLU A 509 17.45 -24.01 -0.12
C GLU A 509 16.47 -25.02 0.50
N GLN A 510 15.88 -24.71 1.65
CA GLN A 510 14.92 -25.59 2.32
C GLN A 510 13.49 -25.47 1.80
N ALA A 511 13.20 -24.41 1.04
CA ALA A 511 11.95 -24.15 0.35
C ALA A 511 10.67 -24.38 1.19
N PRO A 512 10.51 -23.75 2.37
CA PRO A 512 9.23 -23.79 3.08
C PRO A 512 8.16 -22.94 2.37
N LEU A 513 8.55 -22.18 1.38
CA LEU A 513 7.70 -21.40 0.48
C LEU A 513 8.26 -21.42 -0.94
N ILE A 514 7.39 -21.13 -1.90
CA ILE A 514 7.74 -21.02 -3.32
C ILE A 514 7.47 -19.58 -3.77
N PRO A 515 8.47 -18.72 -3.89
CA PRO A 515 8.29 -17.36 -4.43
C PRO A 515 7.76 -17.43 -5.86
N LEU A 516 6.88 -16.51 -6.24
CA LEU A 516 6.22 -16.48 -7.55
C LEU A 516 6.48 -15.17 -8.31
N PHE A 517 6.00 -14.06 -7.78
CA PHE A 517 6.06 -12.75 -8.43
C PHE A 517 5.99 -11.60 -7.42
N THR A 518 6.43 -10.42 -7.87
CA THR A 518 6.32 -9.16 -7.10
C THR A 518 4.88 -8.72 -6.93
N GLY A 519 4.61 -7.90 -5.92
CA GLY A 519 3.42 -7.07 -5.88
C GLY A 519 3.52 -5.94 -6.89
N GLU A 520 2.43 -5.68 -7.58
CA GLU A 520 2.28 -4.52 -8.45
C GLU A 520 0.89 -3.93 -8.29
N GLN A 521 0.79 -2.64 -8.52
CA GLN A 521 -0.50 -1.96 -8.64
C GLN A 521 -0.68 -1.49 -10.08
N THR A 522 -1.78 -1.92 -10.69
CA THR A 522 -2.18 -1.49 -12.03
C THR A 522 -3.41 -0.61 -11.91
N TYR A 523 -3.34 0.60 -12.41
CA TYR A 523 -4.40 1.61 -12.29
C TYR A 523 -4.31 2.64 -13.42
N LEU A 524 -5.29 3.52 -13.52
CA LEU A 524 -5.35 4.58 -14.53
C LEU A 524 -5.10 5.94 -13.92
N VAL A 525 -4.36 6.79 -14.65
CA VAL A 525 -4.07 8.17 -14.28
C VAL A 525 -4.22 9.04 -15.51
N ARG A 526 -4.98 10.12 -15.43
CA ARG A 526 -5.06 11.09 -16.52
C ARG A 526 -3.74 11.80 -16.74
N PRO A 527 -3.37 12.08 -18.00
CA PRO A 527 -2.14 12.81 -18.32
C PRO A 527 -2.04 14.21 -17.70
N GLU A 528 -3.16 14.80 -17.32
CA GLU A 528 -3.23 16.08 -16.63
C GLU A 528 -2.73 16.03 -15.18
N VAL A 529 -2.73 14.85 -14.56
CA VAL A 529 -2.17 14.64 -13.20
C VAL A 529 -0.66 14.64 -13.30
N ARG A 530 -0.03 15.58 -12.65
CA ARG A 530 1.43 15.78 -12.69
C ARG A 530 2.06 15.44 -11.36
N ASN A 531 3.28 14.93 -11.42
CA ASN A 531 4.11 14.56 -10.28
C ASN A 531 3.44 13.52 -9.35
N TRP A 532 2.71 12.59 -9.94
CA TRP A 532 2.07 11.48 -9.28
C TRP A 532 3.03 10.28 -9.25
N HIS A 533 3.53 9.95 -8.07
CA HIS A 533 4.43 8.82 -7.83
C HIS A 533 4.10 8.24 -6.46
N PRO A 534 3.25 7.19 -6.38
CA PRO A 534 3.02 6.50 -5.12
C PRO A 534 4.29 5.80 -4.66
N SER A 535 4.50 5.75 -3.35
CA SER A 535 5.60 4.99 -2.77
C SER A 535 5.43 3.49 -3.05
N PRO A 536 6.52 2.73 -3.25
CA PRO A 536 6.47 1.27 -3.34
C PRO A 536 5.85 0.59 -2.11
N LEU A 537 5.76 1.28 -0.97
CA LEU A 537 5.01 0.86 0.22
C LEU A 537 3.49 1.13 0.10
N GLY A 538 3.04 1.79 -0.98
CA GLY A 538 1.63 2.11 -1.22
C GLY A 538 1.16 3.44 -0.62
N PHE A 539 2.04 4.24 -0.04
CA PHE A 539 1.70 5.56 0.51
C PHE A 539 1.61 6.60 -0.61
N MET A 540 0.64 7.51 -0.49
CA MET A 540 0.37 8.57 -1.47
C MET A 540 0.80 9.93 -0.94
N ASP A 541 1.77 10.59 -1.58
CA ASP A 541 2.18 11.95 -1.25
C ASP A 541 1.47 12.99 -2.11
N PHE A 542 0.38 13.56 -1.61
CA PHE A 542 -0.40 14.58 -2.31
C PHE A 542 0.22 15.97 -2.30
N ARG A 543 1.25 16.23 -1.51
CA ARG A 543 1.85 17.55 -1.33
C ARG A 543 2.47 18.09 -2.62
N LYS A 544 3.00 17.19 -3.43
CA LYS A 544 3.73 17.49 -4.68
C LYS A 544 2.84 17.41 -5.92
N VAL A 545 1.64 16.86 -5.83
CA VAL A 545 0.74 16.63 -6.96
C VAL A 545 0.05 17.92 -7.41
N TRP A 546 -0.17 18.03 -8.71
CA TRP A 546 -0.92 19.15 -9.31
C TRP A 546 -1.55 18.75 -10.64
N LEU A 547 -2.53 19.53 -11.09
CA LEU A 547 -3.21 19.33 -12.36
C LEU A 547 -2.76 20.38 -13.38
N GLY A 548 -2.31 19.90 -14.55
CA GLY A 548 -1.83 20.76 -15.65
C GLY A 548 -2.57 20.50 -16.94
N ASN A 549 -2.60 21.47 -17.84
CA ASN A 549 -3.09 21.25 -19.19
C ASN A 549 -2.19 20.24 -19.93
N ARG A 550 -2.79 19.57 -20.91
CA ARG A 550 -2.06 18.68 -21.84
C ARG A 550 -0.98 19.40 -22.59
#